data_49cde9714afa0d4ca39da8c3927228ee
#
_entry.id   49cde9714afa0d4ca39da8c3927228ee
#
_cell.length_a   1.000
_cell.length_b   1.000
_cell.length_c   1.000
_cell.angle_alpha   90.00
_cell.angle_beta   90.00
_cell.angle_gamma   90.00
#
_symmetry.space_group_name_H-M   'P 1'
#
loop_
_entity.id
_entity.type
_entity.pdbx_description
1 polymer ?
#
loop_
_entity_poly.entity_id
_entity_poly.type
_entity_poly.pdbx_seq_one_letter_code
_entity_poly.pdbx_strand_id
1 'polypeptide(L)'
;MHFKTRTSKGKAMVKLYDGGVYILNSNEIIEEKDFEIVKAKRNLQADKESAAKGTISYEILSAHNTSNDDKKLKLRFDSMASHDITYVAIIQTAKASGMEKFPLPYVLTNCHNSLCAVGGTINEDDHLF
;
A
#
# COMPACT_ATOMS: atom_id res chain seq x y z
N MET A 1 16.52 -9.54 13.64
CA MET A 1 16.14 -10.95 13.37
C MET A 1 16.61 -11.26 11.96
N HIS A 2 17.69 -12.05 11.82
CA HIS A 2 18.29 -12.33 10.51
C HIS A 2 17.54 -13.52 9.89
N PHE A 3 16.79 -13.28 8.84
CA PHE A 3 16.25 -14.37 8.01
C PHE A 3 17.35 -14.90 7.09
N LYS A 4 17.90 -16.06 7.43
CA LYS A 4 18.76 -16.79 6.50
C LYS A 4 17.88 -17.45 5.43
N THR A 5 17.95 -16.98 4.21
CA THR A 5 17.38 -17.66 3.04
C THR A 5 18.06 -19.01 2.82
N ARG A 6 17.30 -20.08 2.96
CA ARG A 6 17.73 -21.45 2.61
C ARG A 6 17.68 -21.58 1.09
N THR A 7 18.83 -21.62 0.42
CA THR A 7 18.93 -21.92 -1.00
C THR A 7 18.72 -23.42 -1.24
N SER A 8 17.55 -23.82 -1.67
CA SER A 8 17.38 -25.05 -2.46
C SER A 8 17.80 -24.76 -3.90
N LYS A 9 18.36 -25.76 -4.63
CA LYS A 9 18.85 -25.68 -6.02
C LYS A 9 17.75 -25.38 -7.06
N GLY A 10 16.82 -24.50 -6.78
CA GLY A 10 15.82 -23.96 -7.68
C GLY A 10 15.98 -22.44 -7.75
N LYS A 11 15.80 -21.87 -8.93
CA LYS A 11 15.80 -20.43 -9.15
C LYS A 11 14.83 -19.81 -8.14
N ALA A 12 15.31 -18.97 -7.21
CA ALA A 12 14.45 -18.34 -6.21
C ALA A 12 13.37 -17.54 -6.94
N MET A 13 12.10 -17.85 -6.66
CA MET A 13 10.96 -17.21 -7.30
C MET A 13 10.72 -15.81 -6.75
N VAL A 14 11.26 -15.53 -5.54
CA VAL A 14 11.16 -14.24 -4.84
C VAL A 14 12.55 -13.84 -4.35
N LYS A 15 12.95 -12.61 -4.64
CA LYS A 15 14.15 -11.99 -4.09
C LYS A 15 13.74 -10.93 -3.08
N LEU A 16 14.27 -11.02 -1.86
CA LEU A 16 14.09 -10.02 -0.80
C LEU A 16 15.31 -9.10 -0.76
N TYR A 17 15.06 -7.83 -0.49
CA TYR A 17 16.07 -6.80 -0.33
C TYR A 17 15.98 -6.24 1.10
N ASP A 18 17.12 -6.12 1.78
CA ASP A 18 17.20 -5.61 3.15
C ASP A 18 17.30 -4.07 3.21
N GLY A 19 17.49 -3.41 2.09
CA GLY A 19 17.64 -1.96 1.98
C GLY A 19 16.79 -1.37 0.87
N GLY A 20 16.96 -0.06 0.65
CA GLY A 20 16.32 0.64 -0.44
C GLY A 20 16.74 0.11 -1.81
N VAL A 21 15.84 0.23 -2.78
CA VAL A 21 16.11 -0.12 -4.18
C VAL A 21 15.69 1.01 -5.11
N TYR A 22 16.40 1.14 -6.23
CA TYR A 22 16.01 1.98 -7.35
C TYR A 22 15.48 1.10 -8.47
N ILE A 23 14.43 1.54 -9.13
CA ILE A 23 13.87 0.87 -10.30
C ILE A 23 14.20 1.71 -11.53
N LEU A 24 14.98 1.15 -12.44
CA LEU A 24 15.30 1.77 -13.72
C LEU A 24 14.47 1.15 -14.85
N ASN A 25 13.94 2.01 -15.70
CA ASN A 25 13.16 1.61 -16.89
C ASN A 25 12.03 0.63 -16.55
N SER A 26 11.46 0.74 -15.36
CA SER A 26 10.36 -0.08 -14.85
C SER A 26 10.65 -1.58 -14.67
N ASN A 27 11.86 -2.04 -14.90
CA ASN A 27 12.17 -3.49 -14.86
C ASN A 27 13.53 -3.86 -14.27
N GLU A 28 14.44 -2.93 -14.10
CA GLU A 28 15.76 -3.19 -13.53
C GLU A 28 15.85 -2.68 -12.10
N ILE A 29 16.15 -3.57 -11.15
CA ILE A 29 16.28 -3.24 -9.73
C ILE A 29 17.75 -3.11 -9.38
N ILE A 30 18.13 -1.96 -8.81
CA ILE A 30 19.47 -1.66 -8.31
C ILE A 30 19.37 -1.41 -6.81
N GLU A 31 20.18 -2.11 -6.02
CA GLU A 31 20.24 -1.88 -4.58
C GLU A 31 20.86 -0.50 -4.29
N GLU A 32 20.38 0.18 -3.27
CA GLU A 32 20.85 1.53 -2.89
C GLU A 32 22.37 1.60 -2.73
N LYS A 33 22.99 0.57 -2.16
CA LYS A 33 24.43 0.48 -1.98
C LYS A 33 25.25 0.50 -3.29
N ASP A 34 24.65 0.03 -4.38
CA ASP A 34 25.28 -0.08 -5.70
C ASP A 34 24.91 1.07 -6.64
N PHE A 35 23.95 1.91 -6.20
CA PHE A 35 23.37 2.94 -7.08
C PHE A 35 24.38 3.96 -7.56
N GLU A 36 25.27 4.47 -6.71
CA GLU A 36 26.26 5.48 -7.10
C GLU A 36 27.25 4.94 -8.16
N ILE A 37 27.61 3.66 -8.09
CA ILE A 37 28.47 3.01 -9.07
C ILE A 37 27.75 2.91 -10.43
N VAL A 38 26.49 2.50 -10.41
CA VAL A 38 25.68 2.38 -11.63
C VAL A 38 25.39 3.74 -12.22
N LYS A 39 25.06 4.73 -11.38
CA LYS A 39 24.84 6.12 -11.77
C LYS A 39 26.04 6.70 -12.53
N ALA A 40 27.26 6.52 -11.98
CA ALA A 40 28.47 6.99 -12.63
C ALA A 40 28.74 6.28 -13.98
N LYS A 41 28.58 4.96 -14.02
CA LYS A 41 28.82 4.16 -15.23
C LYS A 41 27.84 4.45 -16.37
N ARG A 42 26.60 4.79 -16.05
CA ARG A 42 25.52 5.02 -17.03
C ARG A 42 25.17 6.49 -17.21
N ASN A 43 25.91 7.39 -16.55
CA ASN A 43 25.66 8.85 -16.58
C ASN A 43 24.20 9.21 -16.23
N LEU A 44 23.64 8.58 -15.19
CA LEU A 44 22.28 8.84 -14.75
C LEU A 44 22.21 10.17 -14.01
N GLN A 45 21.19 10.98 -14.33
CA GLN A 45 20.95 12.27 -13.69
C GLN A 45 19.89 12.16 -12.59
N ALA A 46 19.98 11.14 -11.74
CA ALA A 46 19.05 10.90 -10.67
C ALA A 46 19.75 11.00 -9.31
N ASP A 47 19.05 11.53 -8.34
CA ASP A 47 19.42 11.51 -6.92
C ASP A 47 18.28 10.85 -6.11
N LYS A 48 18.55 10.54 -4.84
CA LYS A 48 17.60 9.84 -3.98
C LYS A 48 16.30 10.63 -3.78
N GLU A 49 16.41 11.94 -3.62
CA GLU A 49 15.24 12.79 -3.37
C GLU A 49 14.33 12.88 -4.59
N SER A 50 14.91 13.11 -5.75
CA SER A 50 14.17 13.14 -7.02
C SER A 50 13.53 11.77 -7.33
N ALA A 51 14.26 10.68 -7.08
CA ALA A 51 13.72 9.33 -7.25
C ALA A 51 12.54 9.03 -6.31
N ALA A 52 12.62 9.47 -5.05
CA ALA A 52 11.52 9.32 -4.09
C ALA A 52 10.27 10.08 -4.54
N LYS A 53 10.43 11.29 -5.09
CA LYS A 53 9.33 12.10 -5.64
C LYS A 53 8.69 11.49 -6.90
N GLY A 54 9.41 10.64 -7.62
CA GLY A 54 8.88 9.89 -8.76
C GLY A 54 8.10 8.63 -8.42
N THR A 55 7.79 8.37 -7.14
CA THR A 55 7.02 7.21 -6.73
C THR A 55 5.53 7.48 -6.74
N ILE A 56 4.71 6.46 -7.06
CA ILE A 56 3.24 6.54 -7.01
C ILE A 56 2.76 6.96 -5.62
N SER A 57 3.40 6.45 -4.56
CA SER A 57 3.05 6.81 -3.18
C SER A 57 3.28 8.29 -2.90
N TYR A 58 4.40 8.84 -3.33
CA TYR A 58 4.67 10.27 -3.17
C TYR A 58 3.66 11.13 -3.91
N GLU A 59 3.35 10.78 -5.15
CA GLU A 59 2.39 11.50 -5.99
C GLU A 59 1.00 11.53 -5.34
N ILE A 60 0.49 10.37 -4.92
CA ILE A 60 -0.82 10.25 -4.26
C ILE A 60 -0.84 11.05 -2.94
N LEU A 61 0.16 10.87 -2.09
CA LEU A 61 0.20 11.54 -0.78
C LEU A 61 0.34 13.06 -0.93
N SER A 62 1.15 13.52 -1.87
CA SER A 62 1.32 14.95 -2.14
C SER A 62 0.06 15.59 -2.68
N ALA A 63 -0.65 14.93 -3.60
CA ALA A 63 -1.90 15.42 -4.17
C ALA A 63 -3.01 15.59 -3.10
N HIS A 64 -2.97 14.76 -2.05
CA HIS A 64 -3.98 14.77 -0.98
C HIS A 64 -3.52 15.46 0.31
N ASN A 65 -2.30 16.03 0.32
CA ASN A 65 -1.79 16.74 1.48
C ASN A 65 -2.40 18.15 1.59
N THR A 66 -3.09 18.40 2.68
CA THR A 66 -3.69 19.71 3.00
C THR A 66 -2.83 20.54 3.95
N SER A 67 -1.67 20.05 4.37
CA SER A 67 -0.71 20.79 5.18
C SER A 67 0.35 21.46 4.29
N ASN A 68 1.05 22.44 4.86
CA ASN A 68 2.23 23.05 4.24
C ASN A 68 3.55 22.34 4.64
N ASP A 69 3.45 21.14 5.24
CA ASP A 69 4.59 20.39 5.76
C ASP A 69 4.72 19.06 5.00
N ASP A 70 5.83 18.88 4.29
CA ASP A 70 6.10 17.67 3.52
C ASP A 70 6.52 16.47 4.39
N LYS A 71 6.82 16.71 5.67
CA LYS A 71 7.22 15.65 6.62
C LYS A 71 6.09 15.24 7.55
N LYS A 72 5.11 16.12 7.76
CA LYS A 72 3.92 15.86 8.58
C LYS A 72 2.67 16.11 7.75
N LEU A 73 2.27 15.08 7.02
CA LEU A 73 1.16 15.16 6.09
C LEU A 73 -0.17 15.20 6.84
N LYS A 74 -1.08 16.06 6.35
CA LYS A 74 -2.50 16.05 6.72
C LYS A 74 -3.29 15.67 5.49
N LEU A 75 -3.62 14.40 5.38
CA LEU A 75 -4.22 13.83 4.18
C LEU A 75 -5.74 13.97 4.19
N ARG A 76 -6.30 14.30 3.03
CA ARG A 76 -7.73 14.24 2.74
C ARG A 76 -7.93 13.55 1.40
N PHE A 77 -8.41 12.32 1.43
CA PHE A 77 -8.72 11.55 0.24
C PHE A 77 -10.08 11.92 -0.36
N ASP A 78 -10.32 11.59 -1.61
CA ASP A 78 -11.54 11.94 -2.34
C ASP A 78 -12.71 11.02 -1.99
N SER A 79 -12.43 9.76 -1.66
CA SER A 79 -13.44 8.75 -1.36
C SER A 79 -12.88 7.66 -0.45
N MET A 80 -13.79 6.84 0.06
CA MET A 80 -13.50 5.70 0.91
C MET A 80 -14.10 4.43 0.30
N ALA A 81 -13.39 3.32 0.43
CA ALA A 81 -13.89 2.01 0.04
C ALA A 81 -13.58 0.98 1.13
N SER A 82 -14.46 0.04 1.34
CA SER A 82 -14.21 -1.12 2.16
C SER A 82 -14.71 -2.39 1.48
N HIS A 83 -14.27 -3.52 1.97
CA HIS A 83 -14.86 -4.80 1.59
C HIS A 83 -15.84 -5.30 2.66
N ASP A 84 -16.64 -6.26 2.28
CA ASP A 84 -17.76 -6.83 3.04
C ASP A 84 -17.43 -7.25 4.48
N ILE A 85 -16.35 -8.00 4.72
CA ILE A 85 -15.99 -8.47 6.07
C ILE A 85 -15.65 -7.31 7.02
N THR A 86 -14.97 -6.28 6.56
CA THR A 86 -14.61 -5.14 7.42
C THR A 86 -15.77 -4.15 7.61
N TYR A 87 -16.79 -4.23 6.78
CA TYR A 87 -17.91 -3.31 6.80
C TYR A 87 -18.67 -3.31 8.14
N VAL A 88 -18.95 -4.49 8.69
CA VAL A 88 -19.69 -4.62 9.95
C VAL A 88 -18.98 -3.89 11.09
N ALA A 89 -17.68 -4.10 11.27
CA ALA A 89 -16.90 -3.42 12.29
C ALA A 89 -16.83 -1.89 12.08
N ILE A 90 -16.74 -1.44 10.82
CA ILE A 90 -16.76 -0.03 10.47
C ILE A 90 -18.10 0.59 10.86
N ILE A 91 -19.22 -0.03 10.50
CA ILE A 91 -20.56 0.47 10.81
C ILE A 91 -20.84 0.45 12.31
N GLN A 92 -20.47 -0.60 13.02
CA GLN A 92 -20.62 -0.66 14.47
C GLN A 92 -19.85 0.47 15.16
N THR A 93 -18.59 0.69 14.76
CA THR A 93 -17.77 1.77 15.31
C THR A 93 -18.35 3.15 14.97
N ALA A 94 -18.81 3.36 13.76
CA ALA A 94 -19.43 4.59 13.31
C ALA A 94 -20.70 4.90 14.12
N LYS A 95 -21.60 3.92 14.28
CA LYS A 95 -22.82 4.07 15.10
C LYS A 95 -22.47 4.35 16.57
N ALA A 96 -21.52 3.64 17.15
CA ALA A 96 -21.08 3.83 18.53
C ALA A 96 -20.47 5.23 18.77
N SER A 97 -19.84 5.83 17.76
CA SER A 97 -19.30 7.19 17.81
C SER A 97 -20.32 8.29 17.54
N GLY A 98 -21.59 7.95 17.28
CA GLY A 98 -22.64 8.91 16.93
C GLY A 98 -22.56 9.46 15.51
N MET A 99 -21.83 8.78 14.61
CA MET A 99 -21.71 9.19 13.21
C MET A 99 -23.01 8.88 12.47
N GLU A 100 -23.60 9.89 11.84
CA GLU A 100 -24.84 9.73 11.05
C GLU A 100 -24.56 9.44 9.57
N LYS A 101 -23.42 9.91 9.06
CA LYS A 101 -22.98 9.69 7.67
C LYS A 101 -21.48 9.74 7.52
N PHE A 102 -20.96 9.08 6.52
CA PHE A 102 -19.53 9.19 6.19
C PHE A 102 -19.19 10.59 5.66
N PRO A 103 -18.03 11.14 6.03
CA PRO A 103 -17.59 12.48 5.61
C PRO A 103 -17.17 12.55 4.15
N LEU A 104 -16.90 11.42 3.52
CA LEU A 104 -16.49 11.27 2.13
C LEU A 104 -17.41 10.29 1.41
N PRO A 105 -17.48 10.34 0.07
CA PRO A 105 -18.13 9.30 -0.71
C PRO A 105 -17.60 7.92 -0.33
N TYR A 106 -18.50 7.00 -0.11
CA TYR A 106 -18.18 5.67 0.39
C TYR A 106 -18.77 4.57 -0.50
N VAL A 107 -18.00 3.54 -0.76
CA VAL A 107 -18.47 2.35 -1.48
C VAL A 107 -18.10 1.08 -0.73
N LEU A 108 -19.07 0.19 -0.63
CA LEU A 108 -18.88 -1.18 -0.17
C LEU A 108 -18.69 -2.10 -1.38
N THR A 109 -17.66 -2.93 -1.35
CA THR A 109 -17.38 -3.92 -2.40
C THR A 109 -17.48 -5.33 -1.85
N ASN A 110 -18.20 -6.19 -2.55
CA ASN A 110 -18.24 -7.62 -2.26
C ASN A 110 -17.14 -8.32 -3.06
N CYS A 111 -15.95 -8.33 -2.56
CA CYS A 111 -14.76 -8.85 -3.25
C CYS A 111 -13.95 -9.85 -2.44
N HIS A 112 -14.47 -10.27 -1.29
CA HIS A 112 -13.79 -11.18 -0.37
C HIS A 112 -14.37 -12.60 -0.41
N ASN A 113 -13.82 -13.50 0.41
CA ASN A 113 -14.26 -14.89 0.57
C ASN A 113 -15.74 -15.04 0.95
N SER A 114 -16.36 -13.99 1.48
CA SER A 114 -17.78 -13.92 1.77
C SER A 114 -18.68 -14.16 0.56
N LEU A 115 -18.20 -13.91 -0.66
CA LEU A 115 -18.89 -14.29 -1.90
C LEU A 115 -19.07 -15.81 -2.04
N CYS A 116 -18.25 -16.58 -1.33
CA CYS A 116 -18.30 -18.02 -1.29
C CYS A 116 -18.61 -18.49 0.14
N ALA A 117 -19.69 -18.01 0.75
CA ALA A 117 -20.14 -18.37 2.08
C ALA A 117 -20.56 -19.85 2.11
N VAL A 118 -19.58 -20.74 2.07
CA VAL A 118 -19.80 -22.18 2.13
C VAL A 118 -19.69 -22.62 3.59
N GLY A 119 -20.79 -22.59 4.31
CA GLY A 119 -20.90 -23.16 5.66
C GLY A 119 -20.15 -22.40 6.75
N GLY A 120 -19.98 -21.10 6.60
CA GLY A 120 -19.36 -20.24 7.61
C GLY A 120 -20.37 -19.26 8.21
N THR A 121 -20.76 -19.47 9.46
CA THR A 121 -21.74 -18.63 10.16
C THR A 121 -21.31 -17.16 10.24
N ILE A 122 -20.03 -16.88 10.45
CA ILE A 122 -19.53 -15.51 10.59
C ILE A 122 -19.73 -14.70 9.30
N ASN A 123 -19.42 -15.28 8.14
CA ASN A 123 -19.58 -14.58 6.86
C ASN A 123 -21.06 -14.39 6.49
N GLU A 124 -21.91 -15.34 6.85
CA GLU A 124 -23.38 -15.24 6.65
C GLU A 124 -23.97 -14.14 7.53
N ASP A 125 -23.55 -14.03 8.79
CA ASP A 125 -23.99 -12.99 9.71
C ASP A 125 -23.55 -11.60 9.25
N ASP A 126 -22.34 -11.47 8.72
CA ASP A 126 -21.83 -10.20 8.14
C ASP A 126 -22.65 -9.77 6.92
N HIS A 127 -23.10 -10.74 6.10
CA HIS A 127 -23.96 -10.44 4.95
C HIS A 127 -25.38 -10.04 5.34
N LEU A 128 -25.91 -10.65 6.40
CA LEU A 128 -27.24 -10.30 6.91
C LEU A 128 -27.28 -8.92 7.58
N PHE A 129 -26.17 -8.51 8.18
CA PHE A 129 -26.04 -7.19 8.84
C PHE A 129 -26.14 -6.04 7.86
#